data_fcbc2062da5fc3626ea303ab9296060c
#
_entry.id   fcbc2062da5fc3626ea303ab9296060c
#
_cell.length_a   1.000
_cell.length_b   1.000
_cell.length_c   1.000
_cell.angle_alpha   90.00
_cell.angle_beta   90.00
_cell.angle_gamma   90.00
#
_symmetry.space_group_name_H-M   'P 1'
#
loop_
_entity.id
_entity.type
_entity.pdbx_description
1 polymer ?
#
loop_
_entity_poly.entity_id
_entity_poly.type
_entity_poly.pdbx_seq_one_letter_code
_entity_poly.pdbx_strand_id
1 'polypeptide(L)'
;MPVSDVLTRELSTPVAAVGGPAGADPLGSQVHSLVYVPREAAAGRVRAPLVVCCHGLGESGLRVAGIAQRFAAAGAVAVVPSFRGGGSPTAGSMTGMSVLTELADLEAVLDAAGAWPFVDAGRTALFGRSQGGLVAALTAARRPAQVGALVLWYPALRLPETTRARFGSASSISAVPRTFTHRVEGRDMTLGSRYAIDAWSLDVDAELARLRVPVLLVHGEQDADVPISVSEDAARLLPDARLVRVPGAAHGFGDERLADAVARTESFLSWCEILEGA
;
A
#
# COMPACT_ATOMS: atom_id res chain seq x y z
N MET A 1 5.36 19.32 14.90
CA MET A 1 5.99 18.85 16.16
C MET A 1 7.40 18.37 15.85
N PRO A 2 8.41 18.55 16.75
CA PRO A 2 9.73 17.99 16.52
C PRO A 2 9.68 16.46 16.52
N VAL A 3 10.57 15.80 15.75
CA VAL A 3 10.68 14.33 15.65
C VAL A 3 10.88 13.64 17.01
N SER A 4 11.30 14.38 18.04
CA SER A 4 11.44 13.92 19.42
C SER A 4 10.13 13.48 20.09
N ASP A 5 8.98 13.81 19.52
CA ASP A 5 7.66 13.52 20.08
C ASP A 5 6.99 12.26 19.49
N VAL A 6 7.74 11.47 18.72
CA VAL A 6 7.29 10.21 18.13
C VAL A 6 8.09 9.04 18.69
N LEU A 7 7.39 7.99 19.15
CA LEU A 7 8.00 6.73 19.58
C LEU A 7 7.97 5.73 18.41
N THR A 8 9.07 5.02 18.21
CA THR A 8 9.16 3.93 17.23
C THR A 8 9.03 2.58 17.96
N ARG A 9 8.24 1.68 17.39
CA ARG A 9 8.06 0.30 17.84
C ARG A 9 8.16 -0.66 16.68
N GLU A 10 8.56 -1.89 16.94
CA GLU A 10 8.49 -3.00 15.99
C GLU A 10 7.42 -3.96 16.47
N LEU A 11 6.57 -4.41 15.55
CA LEU A 11 5.48 -5.34 15.81
C LEU A 11 5.47 -6.46 14.78
N SER A 12 5.01 -7.63 15.21
CA SER A 12 4.73 -8.76 14.34
C SER A 12 3.26 -9.10 14.45
N THR A 13 2.58 -9.07 13.31
CA THR A 13 1.15 -9.38 13.20
C THR A 13 0.97 -10.77 12.63
N PRO A 14 0.27 -11.70 13.31
CA PRO A 14 -0.07 -13.00 12.76
C PRO A 14 -0.97 -12.86 11.53
N VAL A 15 -0.69 -13.64 10.48
CA VAL A 15 -1.48 -13.67 9.24
C VAL A 15 -1.83 -15.11 8.90
N ALA A 16 -3.08 -15.35 8.55
CA ALA A 16 -3.53 -16.65 8.08
C ALA A 16 -2.91 -16.99 6.71
N ALA A 17 -2.69 -18.28 6.46
CA ALA A 17 -2.23 -18.73 5.16
C ALA A 17 -3.27 -18.43 4.07
N VAL A 18 -2.81 -17.85 2.96
CA VAL A 18 -3.66 -17.52 1.81
C VAL A 18 -3.58 -18.64 0.78
N GLY A 19 -4.65 -19.43 0.68
CA GLY A 19 -4.92 -20.40 -0.39
C GLY A 19 -3.73 -21.28 -0.83
N GLY A 20 -3.64 -22.47 -0.27
CA GLY A 20 -2.71 -23.52 -0.67
C GLY A 20 -3.08 -24.84 0.00
N PRO A 21 -2.64 -26.00 -0.53
CA PRO A 21 -2.83 -27.29 0.15
C PRO A 21 -2.18 -27.20 1.55
N ALA A 22 -2.73 -27.92 2.51
CA ALA A 22 -2.26 -27.95 3.89
C ALA A 22 -0.76 -28.30 3.97
N GLY A 23 0.06 -27.28 4.13
CA GLY A 23 1.51 -27.32 4.25
C GLY A 23 1.99 -25.96 4.78
N ALA A 24 3.21 -25.86 5.28
CA ALA A 24 3.76 -24.59 5.78
C ALA A 24 3.65 -23.51 4.68
N ASP A 25 3.04 -22.38 5.01
CA ASP A 25 2.98 -21.22 4.11
C ASP A 25 4.42 -20.78 3.78
N PRO A 26 4.85 -20.81 2.51
CA PRO A 26 6.21 -20.45 2.12
C PRO A 26 6.55 -18.98 2.46
N LEU A 27 5.53 -18.19 2.80
CA LEU A 27 5.68 -16.79 3.20
C LEU A 27 5.84 -16.60 4.72
N GLY A 28 5.70 -17.67 5.52
CA GLY A 28 5.64 -17.55 6.98
C GLY A 28 4.27 -17.07 7.46
N SER A 29 4.13 -16.89 8.78
CA SER A 29 2.84 -16.63 9.44
C SER A 29 2.74 -15.24 10.07
N GLN A 30 3.71 -14.35 9.84
CA GLN A 30 3.74 -13.03 10.48
C GLN A 30 4.21 -11.94 9.52
N VAL A 31 3.61 -10.76 9.65
CA VAL A 31 4.05 -9.50 9.03
C VAL A 31 4.75 -8.64 10.07
N HIS A 32 5.98 -8.26 9.79
CA HIS A 32 6.72 -7.29 10.59
C HIS A 32 6.34 -5.87 10.17
N SER A 33 6.12 -5.00 11.15
CA SER A 33 5.77 -3.61 10.92
C SER A 33 6.59 -2.69 11.81
N LEU A 34 7.04 -1.57 11.24
CA LEU A 34 7.45 -0.41 12.02
C LEU A 34 6.21 0.40 12.39
N VAL A 35 6.13 0.86 13.62
CA VAL A 35 5.02 1.66 14.11
C VAL A 35 5.54 2.94 14.74
N TYR A 36 5.09 4.05 14.24
CA TYR A 36 5.40 5.38 14.74
C TYR A 36 4.19 5.91 15.51
N VAL A 37 4.37 6.14 16.82
CA VAL A 37 3.28 6.51 17.72
C VAL A 37 3.55 7.90 18.30
N PRO A 38 2.64 8.88 18.12
CA PRO A 38 2.74 10.15 18.81
C PRO A 38 2.81 9.95 20.32
N ARG A 39 3.68 10.70 21.02
CA ARG A 39 3.92 10.54 22.46
C ARG A 39 2.63 10.69 23.28
N GLU A 40 1.75 11.59 22.89
CA GLU A 40 0.46 11.80 23.57
C GLU A 40 -0.44 10.56 23.48
N ALA A 41 -0.50 9.93 22.29
CA ALA A 41 -1.23 8.68 22.08
C ALA A 41 -0.57 7.52 22.87
N ALA A 42 0.75 7.41 22.79
CA ALA A 42 1.50 6.37 23.53
C ALA A 42 1.33 6.48 25.05
N ALA A 43 1.10 7.69 25.57
CA ALA A 43 0.82 7.95 26.97
C ALA A 43 -0.66 7.76 27.35
N GLY A 44 -1.52 7.39 26.39
CA GLY A 44 -2.96 7.21 26.62
C GLY A 44 -3.74 8.51 26.87
N ARG A 45 -3.17 9.68 26.53
CA ARG A 45 -3.84 10.96 26.71
C ARG A 45 -4.82 11.29 25.59
N VAL A 46 -4.57 10.75 24.40
CA VAL A 46 -5.45 10.89 23.22
C VAL A 46 -5.54 9.57 22.47
N ARG A 47 -6.60 9.42 21.69
CA ARG A 47 -6.67 8.40 20.63
C ARG A 47 -6.35 9.07 19.31
N ALA A 48 -5.31 8.57 18.64
CA ALA A 48 -4.80 9.15 17.40
C ALA A 48 -5.37 8.44 16.18
N PRO A 49 -5.61 9.14 15.06
CA PRO A 49 -5.94 8.53 13.79
C PRO A 49 -4.90 7.50 13.35
N LEU A 50 -5.27 6.58 12.48
CA LEU A 50 -4.39 5.54 11.95
C LEU A 50 -4.06 5.80 10.48
N VAL A 51 -2.78 5.72 10.12
CA VAL A 51 -2.35 5.67 8.71
C VAL A 51 -1.50 4.44 8.48
N VAL A 52 -1.92 3.53 7.59
CA VAL A 52 -1.09 2.38 7.19
C VAL A 52 -0.44 2.66 5.85
N CYS A 53 0.90 2.54 5.79
CA CYS A 53 1.73 2.92 4.65
C CYS A 53 2.27 1.69 3.94
N CYS A 54 1.80 1.43 2.70
CA CYS A 54 2.11 0.26 1.89
C CYS A 54 3.23 0.55 0.89
N HIS A 55 4.31 -0.24 0.94
CA HIS A 55 5.43 -0.17 0.00
C HIS A 55 5.12 -0.83 -1.36
N GLY A 56 5.97 -0.60 -2.37
CA GLY A 56 5.85 -1.19 -3.70
C GLY A 56 6.45 -2.60 -3.82
N LEU A 57 6.36 -3.17 -5.03
CA LEU A 57 6.90 -4.50 -5.35
C LEU A 57 8.40 -4.60 -5.06
N GLY A 58 8.80 -5.66 -4.36
CA GLY A 58 10.21 -5.95 -4.05
C GLY A 58 10.87 -4.95 -3.10
N GLU A 59 10.07 -4.21 -2.36
CA GLU A 59 10.50 -3.27 -1.32
C GLU A 59 10.18 -3.82 0.07
N SER A 60 10.50 -3.03 1.10
CA SER A 60 10.08 -3.24 2.48
C SER A 60 9.49 -1.95 3.04
N GLY A 61 8.91 -2.02 4.23
CA GLY A 61 8.38 -0.85 4.93
C GLY A 61 9.38 0.31 5.07
N LEU A 62 10.69 0.02 5.08
CA LEU A 62 11.72 1.07 5.16
C LEU A 62 11.62 2.10 4.01
N ARG A 63 11.11 1.70 2.85
CA ARG A 63 10.96 2.59 1.70
C ARG A 63 9.97 3.73 1.93
N VAL A 64 8.96 3.52 2.77
CA VAL A 64 7.92 4.50 3.09
C VAL A 64 8.01 5.01 4.55
N ALA A 65 9.00 4.54 5.31
CA ALA A 65 9.18 4.88 6.72
C ALA A 65 9.31 6.40 6.96
N GLY A 66 10.07 7.10 6.12
CA GLY A 66 10.23 8.56 6.26
C GLY A 66 8.92 9.33 6.06
N ILE A 67 8.03 8.85 5.18
CA ILE A 67 6.69 9.43 4.98
C ILE A 67 5.82 9.16 6.21
N ALA A 68 5.85 7.91 6.71
CA ALA A 68 5.10 7.52 7.90
C ALA A 68 5.52 8.31 9.16
N GLN A 69 6.82 8.59 9.32
CA GLN A 69 7.32 9.45 10.40
C GLN A 69 6.72 10.86 10.34
N ARG A 70 6.54 11.41 9.14
CA ARG A 70 5.89 12.71 8.98
C ARG A 70 4.42 12.67 9.40
N PHE A 71 3.68 11.63 9.01
CA PHE A 71 2.29 11.45 9.46
C PHE A 71 2.20 11.30 10.98
N ALA A 72 3.17 10.60 11.59
CA ALA A 72 3.21 10.49 13.04
C ALA A 72 3.57 11.83 13.72
N ALA A 73 4.45 12.63 13.13
CA ALA A 73 4.73 13.98 13.60
C ALA A 73 3.52 14.92 13.46
N ALA A 74 2.61 14.63 12.52
CA ALA A 74 1.34 15.32 12.33
C ALA A 74 0.17 14.71 13.14
N GLY A 75 0.45 13.87 14.14
CA GLY A 75 -0.51 13.39 15.12
C GLY A 75 -1.15 12.01 14.85
N ALA A 76 -0.86 11.33 13.75
CA ALA A 76 -1.38 9.99 13.48
C ALA A 76 -0.50 8.87 14.05
N VAL A 77 -1.08 7.74 14.41
CA VAL A 77 -0.34 6.48 14.51
C VAL A 77 -0.05 5.99 13.10
N ALA A 78 1.22 5.88 12.72
CA ALA A 78 1.61 5.44 11.38
C ALA A 78 2.21 4.04 11.43
N VAL A 79 1.62 3.11 10.68
CA VAL A 79 2.04 1.70 10.61
C VAL A 79 2.63 1.42 9.24
N VAL A 80 3.78 0.78 9.22
CA VAL A 80 4.55 0.49 8.02
C VAL A 80 4.84 -1.00 7.94
N PRO A 81 3.92 -1.81 7.38
CA PRO A 81 4.17 -3.23 7.20
C PRO A 81 5.28 -3.46 6.17
N SER A 82 6.07 -4.50 6.38
CA SER A 82 6.88 -5.14 5.36
C SER A 82 6.13 -6.39 4.91
N PHE A 83 5.50 -6.37 3.74
CA PHE A 83 4.69 -7.49 3.26
C PHE A 83 5.52 -8.76 3.11
N ARG A 84 4.90 -9.92 3.38
CA ARG A 84 5.56 -11.23 3.30
C ARG A 84 6.03 -11.51 1.86
N GLY A 85 7.28 -11.96 1.75
CA GLY A 85 7.93 -12.19 0.45
C GLY A 85 8.41 -10.94 -0.27
N GLY A 86 8.12 -9.74 0.22
CA GLY A 86 8.58 -8.47 -0.36
C GLY A 86 10.00 -8.10 0.01
N GLY A 87 10.48 -8.51 1.18
CA GLY A 87 11.83 -8.17 1.63
C GLY A 87 12.02 -8.23 3.15
N SER A 88 13.27 -8.13 3.59
CA SER A 88 13.64 -8.09 5.01
C SER A 88 13.00 -6.87 5.71
N PRO A 89 12.56 -6.99 6.98
CA PRO A 89 12.77 -8.14 7.87
C PRO A 89 11.71 -9.25 7.76
N THR A 90 10.64 -9.05 7.02
CA THR A 90 9.57 -10.05 6.90
C THR A 90 10.06 -11.27 6.14
N ALA A 91 9.73 -12.46 6.65
CA ALA A 91 10.09 -13.73 6.07
C ALA A 91 9.33 -14.00 4.75
N GLY A 92 9.81 -15.00 4.01
CA GLY A 92 9.21 -15.47 2.78
C GLY A 92 10.05 -15.16 1.55
N SER A 93 9.56 -15.65 0.41
CA SER A 93 10.20 -15.48 -0.87
C SER A 93 9.28 -14.75 -1.85
N MET A 94 9.85 -13.88 -2.68
CA MET A 94 9.10 -13.23 -3.78
C MET A 94 8.42 -14.23 -4.71
N THR A 95 8.91 -15.48 -4.78
CA THR A 95 8.27 -16.54 -5.58
C THR A 95 6.97 -17.06 -4.97
N GLY A 96 6.71 -16.81 -3.69
CA GLY A 96 5.47 -17.18 -2.98
C GLY A 96 4.48 -16.04 -2.84
N MET A 97 4.90 -14.78 -3.05
CA MET A 97 4.06 -13.60 -2.86
C MET A 97 3.16 -13.31 -4.07
N SER A 98 2.09 -12.60 -3.82
CA SER A 98 1.19 -12.02 -4.83
C SER A 98 0.43 -10.84 -4.24
N VAL A 99 -0.31 -10.11 -5.05
CA VAL A 99 -1.21 -9.04 -4.59
C VAL A 99 -2.23 -9.57 -3.57
N LEU A 100 -2.72 -10.81 -3.72
CA LEU A 100 -3.68 -11.38 -2.77
C LEU A 100 -3.02 -11.73 -1.43
N THR A 101 -1.74 -12.12 -1.41
CA THR A 101 -1.02 -12.32 -0.14
C THR A 101 -0.74 -11.00 0.57
N GLU A 102 -0.35 -9.96 -0.16
CA GLU A 102 -0.15 -8.62 0.41
C GLU A 102 -1.48 -8.00 0.90
N LEU A 103 -2.58 -8.29 0.22
CA LEU A 103 -3.92 -7.89 0.66
C LEU A 103 -4.26 -8.51 2.02
N ALA A 104 -4.03 -9.82 2.19
CA ALA A 104 -4.26 -10.51 3.47
C ALA A 104 -3.33 -9.97 4.58
N ASP A 105 -2.10 -9.62 4.24
CA ASP A 105 -1.15 -8.99 5.15
C ASP A 105 -1.67 -7.63 5.63
N LEU A 106 -2.13 -6.79 4.71
CA LEU A 106 -2.66 -5.47 5.04
C LEU A 106 -3.95 -5.55 5.87
N GLU A 107 -4.85 -6.46 5.53
CA GLU A 107 -6.09 -6.68 6.30
C GLU A 107 -5.78 -7.10 7.73
N ALA A 108 -4.85 -8.03 7.94
CA ALA A 108 -4.45 -8.45 9.28
C ALA A 108 -3.80 -7.30 10.09
N VAL A 109 -2.97 -6.50 9.44
CA VAL A 109 -2.34 -5.31 10.08
C VAL A 109 -3.40 -4.28 10.45
N LEU A 110 -4.39 -4.02 9.60
CA LEU A 110 -5.50 -3.10 9.89
C LEU A 110 -6.32 -3.58 11.09
N ASP A 111 -6.69 -4.86 11.13
CA ASP A 111 -7.45 -5.43 12.24
C ASP A 111 -6.66 -5.35 13.56
N ALA A 112 -5.37 -5.67 13.54
CA ALA A 112 -4.51 -5.59 14.72
C ALA A 112 -4.33 -4.14 15.19
N ALA A 113 -4.01 -3.21 14.28
CA ALA A 113 -3.76 -1.81 14.62
C ALA A 113 -5.04 -1.08 15.08
N GLY A 114 -6.18 -1.38 14.46
CA GLY A 114 -7.48 -0.82 14.83
C GLY A 114 -7.93 -1.20 16.24
N ALA A 115 -7.43 -2.33 16.78
CA ALA A 115 -7.72 -2.78 18.13
C ALA A 115 -6.86 -2.12 19.22
N TRP A 116 -5.85 -1.34 18.89
CA TRP A 116 -4.99 -0.71 19.88
C TRP A 116 -5.73 0.39 20.65
N PRO A 117 -5.59 0.47 21.98
CA PRO A 117 -6.38 1.39 22.81
C PRO A 117 -6.07 2.87 22.54
N PHE A 118 -4.92 3.17 21.95
CA PHE A 118 -4.48 4.52 21.60
C PHE A 118 -4.79 4.91 20.13
N VAL A 119 -5.46 4.03 19.36
CA VAL A 119 -5.88 4.28 17.98
C VAL A 119 -7.36 4.66 17.94
N ASP A 120 -7.68 5.72 17.20
CA ASP A 120 -9.03 6.04 16.79
C ASP A 120 -9.33 5.34 15.45
N ALA A 121 -9.86 4.13 15.53
CA ALA A 121 -10.17 3.32 14.35
C ALA A 121 -11.25 3.93 13.44
N GLY A 122 -12.03 4.91 13.91
CA GLY A 122 -12.97 5.67 13.09
C GLY A 122 -12.30 6.67 12.13
N ARG A 123 -11.02 6.98 12.36
CA ARG A 123 -10.21 7.87 11.52
C ARG A 123 -9.01 7.12 10.97
N THR A 124 -9.24 6.26 9.99
CA THR A 124 -8.18 5.43 9.36
C THR A 124 -7.98 5.82 7.90
N ALA A 125 -6.74 6.02 7.49
CA ALA A 125 -6.36 6.18 6.09
C ALA A 125 -5.36 5.12 5.64
N LEU A 126 -5.38 4.80 4.35
CA LEU A 126 -4.35 4.01 3.69
C LEU A 126 -3.52 4.91 2.78
N PHE A 127 -2.23 4.73 2.83
CA PHE A 127 -1.26 5.25 1.88
C PHE A 127 -0.61 4.09 1.15
N GLY A 128 -0.52 4.14 -0.18
CA GLY A 128 0.18 3.10 -0.93
C GLY A 128 0.86 3.65 -2.17
N ARG A 129 2.05 3.12 -2.49
CA ARG A 129 2.79 3.45 -3.70
C ARG A 129 2.92 2.23 -4.62
N SER A 130 2.86 2.45 -5.93
CA SER A 130 3.04 1.40 -6.94
C SER A 130 2.12 0.18 -6.67
N GLN A 131 2.64 -1.02 -6.51
CA GLN A 131 1.86 -2.21 -6.12
C GLN A 131 1.17 -2.03 -4.77
N GLY A 132 1.82 -1.43 -3.78
CA GLY A 132 1.18 -1.11 -2.50
C GLY A 132 -0.01 -0.17 -2.64
N GLY A 133 -0.05 0.67 -3.69
CA GLY A 133 -1.21 1.46 -4.06
C GLY A 133 -2.39 0.61 -4.55
N LEU A 134 -2.12 -0.43 -5.36
CA LEU A 134 -3.15 -1.40 -5.75
C LEU A 134 -3.69 -2.15 -4.52
N VAL A 135 -2.79 -2.64 -3.65
CA VAL A 135 -3.18 -3.36 -2.42
C VAL A 135 -4.03 -2.47 -1.51
N ALA A 136 -3.62 -1.22 -1.30
CA ALA A 136 -4.36 -0.24 -0.50
C ALA A 136 -5.76 0.05 -1.09
N ALA A 137 -5.85 0.20 -2.41
CA ALA A 137 -7.14 0.45 -3.10
C ALA A 137 -8.10 -0.75 -2.97
N LEU A 138 -7.60 -1.97 -3.18
CA LEU A 138 -8.40 -3.19 -3.00
C LEU A 138 -8.86 -3.36 -1.55
N THR A 139 -7.98 -3.08 -0.58
CA THR A 139 -8.34 -3.15 0.84
C THR A 139 -9.40 -2.14 1.20
N ALA A 140 -9.27 -0.87 0.76
CA ALA A 140 -10.26 0.16 1.01
C ALA A 140 -11.64 -0.20 0.40
N ALA A 141 -11.66 -0.80 -0.79
CA ALA A 141 -12.89 -1.25 -1.43
C ALA A 141 -13.57 -2.40 -0.67
N ARG A 142 -12.80 -3.29 -0.06
CA ARG A 142 -13.29 -4.46 0.71
C ARG A 142 -13.60 -4.16 2.17
N ARG A 143 -13.02 -3.10 2.73
CA ARG A 143 -13.16 -2.67 4.12
C ARG A 143 -13.72 -1.23 4.24
N PRO A 144 -14.87 -0.92 3.58
CA PRO A 144 -15.38 0.46 3.50
C PRO A 144 -15.79 1.05 4.86
N ALA A 145 -16.03 0.22 5.88
CA ALA A 145 -16.34 0.68 7.22
C ALA A 145 -15.09 1.02 8.07
N GLN A 146 -13.89 0.59 7.61
CA GLN A 146 -12.65 0.79 8.35
C GLN A 146 -11.78 1.91 7.75
N VAL A 147 -11.89 2.17 6.44
CA VAL A 147 -11.04 3.13 5.74
C VAL A 147 -11.83 4.38 5.42
N GLY A 148 -11.38 5.55 5.89
CA GLY A 148 -12.02 6.85 5.70
C GLY A 148 -11.34 7.73 4.63
N ALA A 149 -10.08 7.45 4.26
CA ALA A 149 -9.36 8.17 3.20
C ALA A 149 -8.31 7.28 2.53
N LEU A 150 -7.99 7.54 1.26
CA LEU A 150 -7.05 6.75 0.49
C LEU A 150 -6.08 7.65 -0.28
N VAL A 151 -4.78 7.39 -0.15
CA VAL A 151 -3.72 8.07 -0.90
C VAL A 151 -2.96 7.06 -1.74
N LEU A 152 -2.90 7.30 -3.04
CA LEU A 152 -2.29 6.42 -4.02
C LEU A 152 -1.20 7.16 -4.81
N TRP A 153 0.05 6.77 -4.63
CA TRP A 153 1.15 7.30 -5.43
C TRP A 153 1.45 6.34 -6.57
N TYR A 154 1.32 6.82 -7.82
CA TYR A 154 1.58 6.05 -9.06
C TYR A 154 1.17 4.57 -8.95
N PRO A 155 -0.13 4.30 -8.60
CA PRO A 155 -0.58 2.96 -8.24
C PRO A 155 -0.62 2.02 -9.44
N ALA A 156 -0.20 0.76 -9.27
CA ALA A 156 -0.16 -0.26 -10.32
C ALA A 156 -1.55 -0.88 -10.59
N LEU A 157 -2.59 -0.06 -10.81
CA LEU A 157 -3.99 -0.49 -10.92
C LEU A 157 -4.28 -1.33 -12.17
N ARG A 158 -3.41 -1.29 -13.20
CA ARG A 158 -3.53 -2.09 -14.43
C ARG A 158 -2.68 -3.37 -14.43
N LEU A 159 -2.33 -3.86 -13.23
CA LEU A 159 -1.59 -5.12 -13.08
C LEU A 159 -2.30 -6.32 -13.73
N PRO A 160 -3.64 -6.49 -13.64
CA PRO A 160 -4.34 -7.57 -14.35
C PRO A 160 -4.18 -7.49 -15.87
N GLU A 161 -4.29 -6.28 -16.45
CA GLU A 161 -4.16 -6.06 -17.89
C GLU A 161 -2.75 -6.33 -18.38
N THR A 162 -1.73 -5.83 -17.66
CA THR A 162 -0.32 -6.09 -18.00
C THR A 162 0.01 -7.58 -17.89
N THR A 163 -0.58 -8.28 -16.92
CA THR A 163 -0.46 -9.72 -16.77
C THR A 163 -1.10 -10.46 -17.94
N ARG A 164 -2.31 -10.06 -18.36
CA ARG A 164 -3.01 -10.62 -19.53
C ARG A 164 -2.23 -10.36 -20.82
N ALA A 165 -1.70 -9.16 -21.00
CA ALA A 165 -0.88 -8.84 -22.16
C ALA A 165 0.38 -9.70 -22.26
N ARG A 166 0.98 -10.01 -21.11
CA ARG A 166 2.22 -10.82 -21.03
C ARG A 166 1.98 -12.31 -21.22
N PHE A 167 0.95 -12.87 -20.60
CA PHE A 167 0.75 -14.32 -20.51
C PHE A 167 -0.43 -14.83 -21.36
N GLY A 168 -1.15 -13.96 -22.06
CA GLY A 168 -2.22 -14.31 -22.99
C GLY A 168 -3.57 -14.58 -22.31
N SER A 169 -4.38 -15.47 -22.90
CA SER A 169 -5.73 -15.80 -22.43
C SER A 169 -5.74 -16.62 -21.12
N ALA A 170 -6.91 -16.72 -20.49
CA ALA A 170 -7.09 -17.53 -19.27
C ALA A 170 -6.67 -19.01 -19.46
N SER A 171 -6.77 -19.56 -20.67
CA SER A 171 -6.26 -20.89 -21.00
C SER A 171 -4.74 -20.98 -20.97
N SER A 172 -4.05 -19.86 -21.13
CA SER A 172 -2.58 -19.78 -21.10
C SER A 172 -2.04 -19.58 -19.68
N ILE A 173 -2.86 -19.14 -18.73
CA ILE A 173 -2.38 -18.83 -17.37
C ILE A 173 -1.88 -20.09 -16.64
N SER A 174 -2.42 -21.29 -16.96
CA SER A 174 -1.94 -22.56 -16.45
C SER A 174 -0.55 -22.94 -16.98
N ALA A 175 -0.11 -22.32 -18.07
CA ALA A 175 1.22 -22.48 -18.66
C ALA A 175 2.24 -21.46 -18.17
N VAL A 176 1.89 -20.59 -17.22
CA VAL A 176 2.85 -19.65 -16.63
C VAL A 176 3.99 -20.42 -15.98
N PRO A 177 5.26 -20.10 -16.28
CA PRO A 177 6.40 -20.77 -15.67
C PRO A 177 6.34 -20.68 -14.14
N ARG A 178 6.85 -21.71 -13.45
CA ARG A 178 6.91 -21.70 -11.96
C ARG A 178 7.52 -20.42 -11.41
N THR A 179 8.48 -19.86 -12.14
CA THR A 179 9.09 -18.55 -11.87
C THR A 179 9.32 -17.81 -13.18
N PHE A 180 9.30 -16.48 -13.12
CA PHE A 180 9.60 -15.62 -14.25
C PHE A 180 10.26 -14.32 -13.78
N THR A 181 11.06 -13.70 -14.65
CA THR A 181 11.66 -12.40 -14.36
C THR A 181 10.65 -11.29 -14.62
N HIS A 182 10.52 -10.36 -13.68
CA HIS A 182 9.75 -9.13 -13.80
C HIS A 182 10.67 -7.94 -13.56
N ARG A 183 10.61 -6.91 -14.41
CA ARG A 183 11.49 -5.74 -14.32
C ARG A 183 10.70 -4.52 -13.90
N VAL A 184 11.15 -3.85 -12.84
CA VAL A 184 10.60 -2.60 -12.33
C VAL A 184 11.73 -1.69 -11.88
N GLU A 185 11.68 -0.41 -12.21
CA GLU A 185 12.74 0.57 -11.89
C GLU A 185 14.14 0.08 -12.29
N GLY A 186 14.25 -0.59 -13.44
CA GLY A 186 15.51 -1.13 -13.94
C GLY A 186 16.06 -2.36 -13.20
N ARG A 187 15.36 -2.86 -12.17
CA ARG A 187 15.75 -4.04 -11.37
C ARG A 187 14.99 -5.28 -11.83
N ASP A 188 15.69 -6.38 -12.02
CA ASP A 188 15.10 -7.67 -12.32
C ASP A 188 14.73 -8.40 -11.03
N MET A 189 13.51 -8.88 -10.94
CA MET A 189 12.97 -9.62 -9.81
C MET A 189 12.47 -10.98 -10.28
N THR A 190 12.67 -12.03 -9.48
CA THR A 190 12.14 -13.36 -9.76
C THR A 190 10.82 -13.55 -9.02
N LEU A 191 9.71 -13.60 -9.76
CA LEU A 191 8.37 -13.85 -9.24
C LEU A 191 7.94 -15.28 -9.52
N GLY A 192 7.04 -15.81 -8.68
CA GLY A 192 6.42 -17.13 -8.89
C GLY A 192 5.15 -17.03 -9.77
N SER A 193 4.72 -18.19 -10.31
CA SER A 193 3.48 -18.29 -11.10
C SER A 193 2.26 -17.75 -10.36
N ARG A 194 2.21 -17.89 -9.02
CA ARG A 194 1.15 -17.36 -8.17
C ARG A 194 0.90 -15.87 -8.39
N TYR A 195 1.97 -15.08 -8.53
CA TYR A 195 1.85 -13.64 -8.78
C TYR A 195 1.00 -13.33 -10.02
N ALA A 196 1.26 -14.03 -11.13
CA ALA A 196 0.50 -13.84 -12.35
C ALA A 196 -0.91 -14.42 -12.26
N ILE A 197 -1.09 -15.57 -11.63
CA ILE A 197 -2.39 -16.24 -11.48
C ILE A 197 -3.34 -15.39 -10.62
N ASP A 198 -2.87 -14.90 -9.49
CA ASP A 198 -3.67 -14.08 -8.59
C ASP A 198 -4.00 -12.72 -9.22
N ALA A 199 -3.01 -12.07 -9.88
CA ALA A 199 -3.23 -10.82 -10.60
C ALA A 199 -4.26 -10.98 -11.73
N TRP A 200 -4.20 -12.09 -12.47
CA TRP A 200 -5.14 -12.37 -13.55
C TRP A 200 -6.60 -12.40 -13.09
N SER A 201 -6.87 -12.90 -11.89
CA SER A 201 -8.21 -13.07 -11.34
C SER A 201 -8.86 -11.77 -10.86
N LEU A 202 -8.09 -10.66 -10.77
CA LEU A 202 -8.60 -9.40 -10.25
C LEU A 202 -9.41 -8.63 -11.30
N ASP A 203 -10.52 -8.07 -10.85
CA ASP A 203 -11.28 -7.03 -11.54
C ASP A 203 -11.15 -5.71 -10.76
N VAL A 204 -10.06 -4.99 -11.05
CA VAL A 204 -9.71 -3.78 -10.31
C VAL A 204 -10.74 -2.68 -10.54
N ASP A 205 -11.28 -2.54 -11.76
CA ASP A 205 -12.29 -1.51 -12.06
C ASP A 205 -13.58 -1.75 -11.27
N ALA A 206 -14.03 -3.01 -11.14
CA ALA A 206 -15.18 -3.34 -10.31
C ALA A 206 -14.94 -3.08 -8.82
N GLU A 207 -13.72 -3.31 -8.32
CA GLU A 207 -13.38 -2.97 -6.93
C GLU A 207 -13.31 -1.46 -6.72
N LEU A 208 -12.66 -0.70 -7.61
CA LEU A 208 -12.59 0.76 -7.54
C LEU A 208 -13.99 1.41 -7.58
N ALA A 209 -14.90 0.87 -8.39
CA ALA A 209 -16.28 1.35 -8.47
C ALA A 209 -17.06 1.24 -7.14
N ARG A 210 -16.59 0.44 -6.19
CA ARG A 210 -17.17 0.31 -4.84
C ARG A 210 -16.64 1.34 -3.85
N LEU A 211 -15.53 2.00 -4.14
CA LEU A 211 -14.95 3.01 -3.25
C LEU A 211 -15.91 4.19 -3.05
N ARG A 212 -16.03 4.62 -1.82
CA ARG A 212 -16.88 5.76 -1.41
C ARG A 212 -16.13 6.77 -0.56
N VAL A 213 -14.83 6.55 -0.37
CA VAL A 213 -13.95 7.43 0.41
C VAL A 213 -13.24 8.43 -0.50
N PRO A 214 -12.84 9.59 0.01
CA PRO A 214 -11.97 10.50 -0.73
C PRO A 214 -10.66 9.82 -1.13
N VAL A 215 -10.23 10.02 -2.38
CA VAL A 215 -8.99 9.45 -2.93
C VAL A 215 -8.08 10.54 -3.47
N LEU A 216 -6.84 10.56 -3.03
CA LEU A 216 -5.78 11.35 -3.64
C LEU A 216 -4.91 10.44 -4.51
N LEU A 217 -4.78 10.77 -5.79
CA LEU A 217 -3.83 10.17 -6.72
C LEU A 217 -2.68 11.16 -6.94
N VAL A 218 -1.43 10.73 -6.78
CA VAL A 218 -0.23 11.53 -7.09
C VAL A 218 0.62 10.75 -8.08
N HIS A 219 0.89 11.31 -9.27
CA HIS A 219 1.53 10.55 -10.34
C HIS A 219 2.49 11.40 -11.15
N GLY A 220 3.66 10.83 -11.47
CA GLY A 220 4.66 11.46 -12.33
C GLY A 220 4.25 11.42 -13.80
N GLU A 221 4.39 12.53 -14.51
CA GLU A 221 4.01 12.60 -15.93
C GLU A 221 4.94 11.79 -16.86
N GLN A 222 6.16 11.47 -16.40
CA GLN A 222 7.15 10.71 -17.16
C GLN A 222 7.37 9.29 -16.62
N ASP A 223 6.38 8.75 -15.92
CA ASP A 223 6.42 7.38 -15.40
C ASP A 223 6.31 6.36 -16.54
N ALA A 224 7.40 5.62 -16.75
CA ALA A 224 7.50 4.60 -17.80
C ALA A 224 7.14 3.19 -17.28
N ASP A 225 7.19 2.96 -15.96
CA ASP A 225 6.82 1.67 -15.36
C ASP A 225 5.29 1.55 -15.20
N VAL A 226 4.66 2.62 -14.72
CA VAL A 226 3.21 2.76 -14.63
C VAL A 226 2.80 4.07 -15.31
N PRO A 227 2.29 4.03 -16.54
CA PRO A 227 1.89 5.26 -17.25
C PRO A 227 0.84 6.07 -16.48
N ILE A 228 0.97 7.41 -16.49
CA ILE A 228 0.05 8.32 -15.79
C ILE A 228 -1.42 8.12 -16.18
N SER A 229 -1.68 7.63 -17.39
CA SER A 229 -3.03 7.28 -17.87
C SER A 229 -3.75 6.31 -16.93
N VAL A 230 -3.02 5.47 -16.19
CA VAL A 230 -3.59 4.57 -15.17
C VAL A 230 -4.30 5.37 -14.07
N SER A 231 -3.67 6.43 -13.56
CA SER A 231 -4.30 7.30 -12.55
C SER A 231 -5.36 8.23 -13.16
N GLU A 232 -5.22 8.60 -14.42
CA GLU A 232 -6.23 9.39 -15.13
C GLU A 232 -7.52 8.58 -15.33
N ASP A 233 -7.41 7.31 -15.70
CA ASP A 233 -8.55 6.39 -15.82
C ASP A 233 -9.19 6.15 -14.44
N ALA A 234 -8.40 5.89 -13.42
CA ALA A 234 -8.89 5.73 -12.06
C ALA A 234 -9.62 6.98 -11.55
N ALA A 235 -9.09 8.18 -11.81
CA ALA A 235 -9.73 9.44 -11.42
C ALA A 235 -11.07 9.67 -12.11
N ARG A 236 -11.27 9.12 -13.31
CA ARG A 236 -12.59 9.18 -14.00
C ARG A 236 -13.59 8.17 -13.45
N LEU A 237 -13.09 7.04 -12.94
CA LEU A 237 -13.92 5.96 -12.40
C LEU A 237 -14.37 6.23 -10.96
N LEU A 238 -13.50 6.84 -10.16
CA LEU A 238 -13.72 7.09 -8.74
C LEU A 238 -14.65 8.30 -8.52
N PRO A 239 -15.66 8.21 -7.64
CA PRO A 239 -16.63 9.29 -7.44
C PRO A 239 -16.07 10.53 -6.73
N ASP A 240 -15.05 10.36 -5.88
CA ASP A 240 -14.38 11.45 -5.16
C ASP A 240 -12.86 11.26 -5.23
N ALA A 241 -12.30 11.60 -6.37
CA ALA A 241 -10.86 11.50 -6.62
C ALA A 241 -10.24 12.84 -7.02
N ARG A 242 -9.06 13.10 -6.48
CA ARG A 242 -8.19 14.24 -6.85
C ARG A 242 -6.92 13.69 -7.46
N LEU A 243 -6.58 14.09 -8.67
CA LEU A 243 -5.34 13.72 -9.34
C LEU A 243 -4.35 14.89 -9.33
N VAL A 244 -3.21 14.68 -8.72
CA VAL A 244 -2.03 15.55 -8.77
C VAL A 244 -1.04 14.97 -9.77
N ARG A 245 -0.79 15.71 -10.86
CA ARG A 245 0.27 15.41 -11.82
C ARG A 245 1.57 16.05 -11.33
N VAL A 246 2.66 15.28 -11.33
CA VAL A 246 3.99 15.77 -10.94
C VAL A 246 4.84 15.91 -12.19
N PRO A 247 5.04 17.15 -12.70
CA PRO A 247 5.76 17.38 -13.94
C PRO A 247 7.21 16.85 -13.88
N GLY A 248 7.62 16.17 -14.94
CA GLY A 248 8.97 15.65 -15.09
C GLY A 248 9.37 14.54 -14.10
N ALA A 249 8.43 13.99 -13.32
CA ALA A 249 8.69 12.86 -12.44
C ALA A 249 8.48 11.54 -13.18
N ALA A 250 9.39 10.58 -12.93
CA ALA A 250 9.28 9.18 -13.34
C ALA A 250 8.59 8.33 -12.26
N HIS A 251 8.77 6.99 -12.32
CA HIS A 251 8.30 6.08 -11.27
C HIS A 251 9.10 6.31 -9.98
N GLY A 252 8.44 6.88 -8.98
CA GLY A 252 9.09 7.39 -7.79
C GLY A 252 9.40 8.91 -7.88
N PHE A 253 9.56 9.53 -6.73
CA PHE A 253 9.82 10.95 -6.62
C PHE A 253 11.21 11.18 -6.01
N GLY A 254 12.02 12.00 -6.67
CA GLY A 254 13.27 12.52 -6.09
C GLY A 254 13.01 13.76 -5.22
N ASP A 255 14.03 14.20 -4.52
CA ASP A 255 14.06 15.18 -3.43
C ASP A 255 12.97 16.25 -3.41
N GLU A 256 13.00 17.25 -4.28
CA GLU A 256 12.01 18.35 -4.29
C GLU A 256 10.60 17.87 -4.63
N ARG A 257 10.48 16.95 -5.60
CA ARG A 257 9.19 16.36 -5.98
C ARG A 257 8.61 15.47 -4.89
N LEU A 258 9.48 14.78 -4.15
CA LEU A 258 9.09 14.01 -2.98
C LEU A 258 8.51 14.93 -1.90
N ALA A 259 9.18 16.06 -1.62
CA ALA A 259 8.71 17.03 -0.63
C ALA A 259 7.33 17.60 -1.00
N ASP A 260 7.13 17.99 -2.28
CA ASP A 260 5.83 18.50 -2.77
C ASP A 260 4.74 17.40 -2.69
N ALA A 261 5.03 16.19 -3.12
CA ALA A 261 4.08 15.07 -3.05
C ALA A 261 3.66 14.76 -1.61
N VAL A 262 4.62 14.79 -0.67
CA VAL A 262 4.32 14.59 0.76
C VAL A 262 3.47 15.74 1.30
N ALA A 263 3.79 17.00 1.00
CA ALA A 263 3.02 18.16 1.46
C ALA A 263 1.57 18.12 0.95
N ARG A 264 1.36 17.74 -0.32
CA ARG A 264 0.01 17.55 -0.87
C ARG A 264 -0.74 16.39 -0.21
N THR A 265 -0.03 15.32 0.12
CA THR A 265 -0.61 14.18 0.85
C THR A 265 -1.03 14.60 2.26
N GLU A 266 -0.18 15.30 2.99
CA GLU A 266 -0.48 15.83 4.33
C GLU A 266 -1.68 16.79 4.29
N SER A 267 -1.72 17.72 3.34
CA SER A 267 -2.85 18.64 3.16
C SER A 267 -4.16 17.90 2.85
N PHE A 268 -4.12 16.84 2.02
CA PHE A 268 -5.28 16.03 1.73
C PHE A 268 -5.75 15.24 2.96
N LEU A 269 -4.82 14.62 3.69
CA LEU A 269 -5.16 13.86 4.89
C LEU A 269 -5.68 14.78 6.02
N SER A 270 -5.19 16.02 6.11
CA SER A 270 -5.74 17.03 7.02
C SER A 270 -7.15 17.45 6.61
N TRP A 271 -7.41 17.62 5.31
CA TRP A 271 -8.76 17.90 4.80
C TRP A 271 -9.72 16.73 5.10
N CYS A 272 -9.24 15.48 5.13
CA CYS A 272 -9.99 14.30 5.53
C CYS A 272 -10.09 14.12 7.07
N GLU A 273 -9.61 15.08 7.87
CA GLU A 273 -9.59 15.00 9.34
C GLU A 273 -8.75 13.83 9.90
N ILE A 274 -7.83 13.28 9.09
CA ILE A 274 -6.90 12.21 9.51
C ILE A 274 -5.66 12.79 10.20
N LEU A 275 -5.11 13.89 9.68
CA LEU A 275 -3.99 14.58 10.31
C LEU A 275 -4.46 15.88 10.95
N GLU A 276 -3.81 16.27 12.05
CA GLU A 276 -3.97 17.61 12.58
C GLU A 276 -3.43 18.62 11.56
N GLY A 277 -4.14 19.74 11.37
CA GLY A 277 -3.81 20.73 10.35
C GLY A 277 -2.36 21.21 10.46
N ALA A 278 -1.64 21.19 9.33
CA ALA A 278 -0.30 21.75 9.21
C ALA A 278 -0.34 23.27 9.14
#